data_54ec2140587dac300611c935d1abc8fb
#
_entry.id   54ec2140587dac300611c935d1abc8fb
#
_cell.length_a   1.000
_cell.length_b   1.000
_cell.length_c   1.000
_cell.angle_alpha   90.00
_cell.angle_beta   90.00
_cell.angle_gamma   90.00
#
_symmetry.space_group_name_H-M   'P 1'
#
loop_
_entity.id
_entity.type
_entity.pdbx_description
1 polymer ?
#
loop_
_entity_poly.entity_id
_entity_poly.type
_entity_poly.pdbx_seq_one_letter_code
_entity_poly.pdbx_strand_id
1 'polypeptide(L)'
;NMSNLAQNKAEVSIIIPTYNESENIIQVLKSIGEHIPKDIATEAIVVDDNSPDGTGKIVEDYINDAQNKTGYTIGIIHRKTKSGLSSAILDGIQHSSGETVVVMDSDFSHPPKIIPQLIEEIKTSKYDIAIASRYTEGGEVNGWSTKRKLISKTAKGIAKAGLGVNESDPMSGFFAFNRNILEGIKFDAIGYKMLLEILVKTKGAKVKEIPYTFTDRTRGSSKLDSSTMFDYVKSVWKLYRYGHTAKVSDTRTSVRFISKAGRFYTVGASGLLVNYLVSLLFADAIINFWYIHATMIGIAISMSSNFILNKIW
;
A
#
# COMPACT_ATOMS: atom_id res chain seq x y z
N ASN A 1 22.48 -0.86 -23.24
CA ASN A 1 23.08 -2.16 -23.61
C ASN A 1 22.54 -3.23 -22.68
N MET A 2 21.40 -3.83 -23.07
CA MET A 2 20.73 -4.92 -22.35
C MET A 2 21.35 -6.32 -22.57
N SER A 3 22.51 -6.41 -23.22
CA SER A 3 23.05 -7.70 -23.71
C SER A 3 23.87 -8.52 -22.68
N ASN A 4 24.17 -7.99 -21.48
CA ASN A 4 24.98 -8.71 -20.49
C ASN A 4 24.20 -9.25 -19.28
N LEU A 5 22.87 -9.10 -19.22
CA LEU A 5 22.04 -9.64 -18.11
C LEU A 5 21.62 -11.11 -18.31
N ALA A 6 22.02 -11.75 -19.42
CA ALA A 6 21.48 -13.06 -19.81
C ALA A 6 22.29 -14.28 -19.32
N GLN A 7 23.32 -14.15 -18.46
CA GLN A 7 24.18 -15.30 -18.14
C GLN A 7 24.10 -15.87 -16.73
N ASN A 8 23.46 -15.18 -15.75
CA ASN A 8 23.11 -15.82 -14.47
C ASN A 8 21.74 -15.31 -14.01
N LYS A 9 20.72 -16.14 -14.11
CA LYS A 9 19.40 -15.87 -13.58
C LYS A 9 19.53 -15.60 -12.08
N ALA A 10 19.17 -14.39 -11.63
CA ALA A 10 19.18 -14.08 -10.22
C ALA A 10 18.18 -14.97 -9.45
N GLU A 11 18.54 -15.33 -8.23
CA GLU A 11 17.62 -16.01 -7.31
C GLU A 11 16.73 -15.02 -6.56
N VAL A 12 17.29 -13.84 -6.28
CA VAL A 12 16.63 -12.77 -5.54
C VAL A 12 16.67 -11.48 -6.34
N SER A 13 15.53 -10.81 -6.46
CA SER A 13 15.41 -9.47 -7.04
C SER A 13 14.94 -8.48 -6.00
N ILE A 14 15.71 -7.41 -5.78
CA ILE A 14 15.35 -6.32 -4.89
C ILE A 14 14.84 -5.16 -5.73
N ILE A 15 13.57 -4.80 -5.59
CA ILE A 15 12.92 -3.72 -6.35
C ILE A 15 12.91 -2.45 -5.50
N ILE A 16 13.50 -1.39 -6.03
CA ILE A 16 13.70 -0.12 -5.34
C ILE A 16 13.07 1.01 -6.17
N PRO A 17 11.77 1.30 -5.97
CA PRO A 17 11.16 2.44 -6.63
C PRO A 17 11.71 3.75 -6.06
N THR A 18 12.05 4.70 -6.93
CA THR A 18 12.66 5.98 -6.54
C THR A 18 11.95 7.18 -7.17
N TYR A 19 11.85 8.27 -6.42
CA TYR A 19 11.44 9.57 -6.92
C TYR A 19 12.03 10.69 -6.04
N ASN A 20 13.01 11.44 -6.55
CA ASN A 20 13.77 12.46 -5.83
C ASN A 20 14.50 11.90 -4.60
N GLU A 21 15.39 10.93 -4.84
CA GLU A 21 16.19 10.26 -3.81
C GLU A 21 17.70 10.34 -4.11
N SER A 22 18.13 11.37 -4.83
CA SER A 22 19.54 11.60 -5.23
C SER A 22 20.51 11.58 -4.05
N GLU A 23 20.08 12.04 -2.88
CA GLU A 23 20.91 12.09 -1.66
C GLU A 23 21.08 10.73 -0.97
N ASN A 24 20.16 9.79 -1.18
CA ASN A 24 20.07 8.56 -0.40
C ASN A 24 20.43 7.32 -1.21
N ILE A 25 20.07 7.27 -2.49
CA ILE A 25 20.04 6.04 -3.29
C ILE A 25 21.38 5.29 -3.32
N ILE A 26 22.51 5.98 -3.48
CA ILE A 26 23.82 5.32 -3.55
C ILE A 26 24.21 4.68 -2.22
N GLN A 27 23.91 5.34 -1.10
CA GLN A 27 24.19 4.78 0.22
C GLN A 27 23.31 3.56 0.50
N VAL A 28 22.05 3.57 0.05
CA VAL A 28 21.14 2.42 0.15
C VAL A 28 21.68 1.24 -0.67
N LEU A 29 22.12 1.46 -1.92
CA LEU A 29 22.72 0.42 -2.75
C LEU A 29 23.99 -0.17 -2.15
N LYS A 30 24.88 0.65 -1.57
CA LYS A 30 26.05 0.19 -0.84
C LYS A 30 25.66 -0.68 0.38
N SER A 31 24.72 -0.18 1.17
CA SER A 31 24.27 -0.89 2.36
C SER A 31 23.56 -2.22 2.03
N ILE A 32 22.82 -2.29 0.92
CA ILE A 32 22.29 -3.57 0.41
C ILE A 32 23.45 -4.55 0.17
N GLY A 33 24.49 -4.13 -0.55
CA GLY A 33 25.66 -4.96 -0.84
C GLY A 33 26.41 -5.48 0.40
N GLU A 34 26.34 -4.74 1.51
CA GLU A 34 26.94 -5.13 2.81
C GLU A 34 26.14 -6.22 3.53
N HIS A 35 24.82 -6.27 3.33
CA HIS A 35 23.93 -7.12 4.12
C HIS A 35 23.40 -8.34 3.36
N ILE A 36 23.35 -8.33 2.03
CA ILE A 36 22.85 -9.49 1.27
C ILE A 36 23.78 -10.71 1.42
N PRO A 37 23.22 -11.93 1.49
CA PRO A 37 23.99 -13.16 1.50
C PRO A 37 24.86 -13.28 0.25
N LYS A 38 26.14 -13.59 0.42
CA LYS A 38 27.12 -13.64 -0.69
C LYS A 38 26.99 -14.89 -1.57
N ASP A 39 26.36 -15.91 -1.06
CA ASP A 39 26.08 -17.18 -1.71
C ASP A 39 24.78 -17.19 -2.54
N ILE A 40 24.03 -16.10 -2.52
CA ILE A 40 22.77 -15.97 -3.25
C ILE A 40 22.93 -14.99 -4.40
N ALA A 41 22.70 -15.46 -5.63
CA ALA A 41 22.69 -14.60 -6.81
C ALA A 41 21.60 -13.53 -6.71
N THR A 42 21.99 -12.28 -6.44
CA THR A 42 21.10 -11.18 -6.18
C THR A 42 21.21 -10.08 -7.23
N GLU A 43 20.10 -9.53 -7.64
CA GLU A 43 20.01 -8.30 -8.42
C GLU A 43 19.19 -7.24 -7.69
N ALA A 44 19.52 -5.97 -7.84
CA ALA A 44 18.70 -4.85 -7.44
C ALA A 44 18.27 -4.06 -8.68
N ILE A 45 16.98 -3.81 -8.81
CA ILE A 45 16.39 -3.03 -9.89
C ILE A 45 15.87 -1.71 -9.30
N VAL A 46 16.59 -0.64 -9.59
CA VAL A 46 16.13 0.73 -9.28
C VAL A 46 15.14 1.14 -10.35
N VAL A 47 13.98 1.62 -9.95
CA VAL A 47 12.96 2.12 -10.87
C VAL A 47 12.76 3.61 -10.64
N ASP A 48 13.37 4.42 -11.48
CA ASP A 48 13.29 5.89 -11.39
C ASP A 48 12.01 6.41 -12.04
N ASP A 49 11.12 6.95 -11.23
CA ASP A 49 9.80 7.47 -11.65
C ASP A 49 9.90 8.89 -12.24
N ASN A 50 10.89 9.10 -13.13
CA ASN A 50 11.20 10.38 -13.78
C ASN A 50 11.60 11.48 -12.77
N SER A 51 12.62 11.21 -11.97
CA SER A 51 13.12 12.15 -10.96
C SER A 51 13.78 13.37 -11.55
N PRO A 52 13.30 14.60 -11.28
CA PRO A 52 13.92 15.83 -11.76
C PRO A 52 15.23 16.19 -11.05
N ASP A 53 15.55 15.56 -9.90
CA ASP A 53 16.79 15.80 -9.14
C ASP A 53 18.02 15.03 -9.66
N GLY A 54 17.86 14.28 -10.75
CA GLY A 54 18.94 13.50 -11.34
C GLY A 54 19.18 12.15 -10.69
N THR A 55 18.30 11.64 -9.81
CA THR A 55 18.43 10.33 -9.15
C THR A 55 18.79 9.22 -10.15
N GLY A 56 18.05 9.11 -11.26
CA GLY A 56 18.31 8.08 -12.27
C GLY A 56 19.70 8.16 -12.89
N LYS A 57 20.18 9.36 -13.21
CA LYS A 57 21.52 9.58 -13.76
C LYS A 57 22.60 9.19 -12.76
N ILE A 58 22.43 9.53 -11.48
CA ILE A 58 23.37 9.19 -10.41
C ILE A 58 23.51 7.66 -10.28
N VAL A 59 22.40 6.93 -10.38
CA VAL A 59 22.42 5.45 -10.33
C VAL A 59 23.10 4.88 -11.57
N GLU A 60 22.83 5.41 -12.77
CA GLU A 60 23.46 4.98 -14.01
C GLU A 60 24.98 5.17 -13.97
N ASP A 61 25.45 6.33 -13.50
CA ASP A 61 26.86 6.63 -13.32
C ASP A 61 27.51 5.68 -12.29
N TYR A 62 26.81 5.40 -11.19
CA TYR A 62 27.28 4.44 -10.18
C TYR A 62 27.40 3.03 -10.73
N ILE A 63 26.45 2.55 -11.53
CA ILE A 63 26.52 1.23 -12.20
C ILE A 63 27.76 1.14 -13.08
N ASN A 64 28.00 2.18 -13.91
CA ASN A 64 29.14 2.23 -14.83
C ASN A 64 30.50 2.22 -14.10
N ASP A 65 30.58 2.88 -12.94
CA ASP A 65 31.80 2.92 -12.11
C ASP A 65 31.99 1.69 -11.22
N ALA A 66 30.90 1.08 -10.79
CA ALA A 66 30.86 0.03 -9.78
C ALA A 66 30.81 -1.41 -10.31
N GLN A 67 30.78 -1.64 -11.63
CA GLN A 67 30.57 -2.97 -12.25
C GLN A 67 31.46 -4.11 -11.72
N ASN A 68 32.45 -3.79 -10.91
CA ASN A 68 33.39 -4.77 -10.33
C ASN A 68 33.41 -4.80 -8.79
N LYS A 69 32.55 -4.07 -8.07
CA LYS A 69 32.75 -3.84 -6.62
C LYS A 69 31.58 -4.16 -5.69
N THR A 70 30.36 -4.33 -6.20
CA THR A 70 29.17 -4.43 -5.32
C THR A 70 28.87 -5.85 -4.85
N GLY A 71 29.42 -6.88 -5.51
CA GLY A 71 29.13 -8.28 -5.19
C GLY A 71 27.71 -8.74 -5.56
N TYR A 72 26.92 -7.89 -6.27
CA TYR A 72 25.60 -8.19 -6.82
C TYR A 72 25.34 -7.31 -8.04
N THR A 73 24.32 -7.66 -8.85
CA THR A 73 23.99 -6.92 -10.07
C THR A 73 23.04 -5.75 -9.74
N ILE A 74 23.30 -4.59 -10.33
CA ILE A 74 22.41 -3.42 -10.23
C ILE A 74 21.91 -3.06 -11.60
N GLY A 75 20.59 -2.93 -11.74
CA GLY A 75 19.92 -2.43 -12.94
C GLY A 75 19.13 -1.16 -12.64
N ILE A 76 18.89 -0.36 -13.69
CA ILE A 76 18.06 0.83 -13.60
C ILE A 76 17.03 0.87 -14.73
N ILE A 77 15.82 1.29 -14.39
CA ILE A 77 14.71 1.55 -15.31
C ILE A 77 14.36 3.04 -15.20
N HIS A 78 14.55 3.78 -16.30
CA HIS A 78 14.10 5.16 -16.40
C HIS A 78 12.68 5.20 -16.96
N ARG A 79 11.74 5.68 -16.18
CA ARG A 79 10.35 5.87 -16.63
C ARG A 79 10.19 7.23 -17.31
N LYS A 80 9.36 7.29 -18.35
CA LYS A 80 9.14 8.52 -19.11
C LYS A 80 8.30 9.56 -18.37
N THR A 81 7.44 9.10 -17.48
CA THR A 81 6.49 9.94 -16.70
C THR A 81 6.33 9.39 -15.32
N LYS A 82 6.08 10.26 -14.35
CA LYS A 82 5.72 9.86 -13.00
C LYS A 82 4.35 9.17 -12.98
N SER A 83 4.31 7.87 -12.68
CA SER A 83 3.08 7.07 -12.72
C SER A 83 2.77 6.41 -11.36
N GLY A 84 3.58 6.68 -10.35
CA GLY A 84 3.33 6.28 -8.95
C GLY A 84 4.00 4.98 -8.53
N LEU A 85 4.03 4.79 -7.20
CA LEU A 85 4.81 3.76 -6.51
C LEU A 85 4.45 2.33 -6.94
N SER A 86 3.16 1.96 -6.90
CA SER A 86 2.75 0.59 -7.25
C SER A 86 3.06 0.23 -8.71
N SER A 87 2.91 1.19 -9.61
CA SER A 87 3.27 1.02 -11.02
C SER A 87 4.78 0.86 -11.21
N ALA A 88 5.61 1.61 -10.47
CA ALA A 88 7.05 1.47 -10.49
C ALA A 88 7.50 0.09 -9.97
N ILE A 89 6.88 -0.40 -8.90
CA ILE A 89 7.15 -1.74 -8.37
C ILE A 89 6.81 -2.82 -9.42
N LEU A 90 5.67 -2.72 -10.10
CA LEU A 90 5.29 -3.68 -11.14
C LEU A 90 6.26 -3.67 -12.31
N ASP A 91 6.70 -2.50 -12.77
CA ASP A 91 7.71 -2.39 -13.81
C ASP A 91 9.02 -3.07 -13.39
N GLY A 92 9.47 -2.86 -12.15
CA GLY A 92 10.63 -3.52 -11.59
C GLY A 92 10.48 -5.05 -11.55
N ILE A 93 9.33 -5.57 -11.10
CA ILE A 93 9.04 -7.00 -11.09
C ILE A 93 9.08 -7.61 -12.49
N GLN A 94 8.53 -6.91 -13.50
CA GLN A 94 8.52 -7.39 -14.89
C GLN A 94 9.91 -7.46 -15.51
N HIS A 95 10.82 -6.58 -15.11
CA HIS A 95 12.19 -6.52 -15.63
C HIS A 95 13.21 -7.26 -14.76
N SER A 96 12.77 -7.96 -13.76
CA SER A 96 13.62 -8.73 -12.84
C SER A 96 13.41 -10.23 -13.03
N SER A 97 14.39 -11.05 -12.61
CA SER A 97 14.45 -12.49 -12.90
C SER A 97 14.33 -13.41 -11.67
N GLY A 98 14.56 -12.88 -10.47
CA GLY A 98 14.60 -13.65 -9.23
C GLY A 98 13.26 -14.29 -8.85
N GLU A 99 13.33 -15.49 -8.31
CA GLU A 99 12.15 -16.20 -7.78
C GLU A 99 11.65 -15.57 -6.48
N THR A 100 12.58 -15.09 -5.65
CA THR A 100 12.25 -14.27 -4.47
C THR A 100 12.33 -12.79 -4.86
N VAL A 101 11.26 -12.07 -4.65
CA VAL A 101 11.21 -10.63 -4.90
C VAL A 101 11.13 -9.89 -3.56
N VAL A 102 12.04 -8.95 -3.34
CA VAL A 102 12.05 -8.03 -2.20
C VAL A 102 11.67 -6.64 -2.71
N VAL A 103 10.79 -5.94 -2.02
CA VAL A 103 10.43 -4.55 -2.31
C VAL A 103 10.84 -3.70 -1.12
N MET A 104 11.52 -2.58 -1.34
CA MET A 104 11.91 -1.63 -0.30
C MET A 104 12.00 -0.20 -0.84
N ASP A 105 11.79 0.77 0.04
CA ASP A 105 12.00 2.19 -0.27
C ASP A 105 13.52 2.54 -0.23
N SER A 106 13.87 3.66 -0.87
CA SER A 106 15.25 4.12 -1.06
C SER A 106 15.74 5.14 -0.02
N ASP A 107 15.14 5.21 1.16
CA ASP A 107 15.35 6.31 2.11
C ASP A 107 15.83 5.90 3.53
N PHE A 108 16.36 4.69 3.69
CA PHE A 108 16.76 4.10 4.98
C PHE A 108 15.66 3.94 6.03
N SER A 109 14.41 4.33 5.77
CA SER A 109 13.29 3.96 6.62
C SER A 109 13.07 2.44 6.64
N HIS A 110 13.59 1.77 5.61
CA HIS A 110 13.66 0.33 5.45
C HIS A 110 15.12 -0.13 5.57
N PRO A 111 15.57 -0.57 6.75
CA PRO A 111 16.98 -0.92 6.98
C PRO A 111 17.39 -2.18 6.22
N PRO A 112 18.43 -2.14 5.33
CA PRO A 112 18.85 -3.28 4.53
C PRO A 112 19.22 -4.52 5.33
N LYS A 113 19.61 -4.39 6.59
CA LYS A 113 19.91 -5.50 7.51
C LYS A 113 18.76 -6.51 7.70
N ILE A 114 17.52 -6.13 7.35
CA ILE A 114 16.33 -7.01 7.43
C ILE A 114 16.19 -7.88 6.18
N ILE A 115 16.82 -7.50 5.06
CA ILE A 115 16.72 -8.23 3.78
C ILE A 115 17.05 -9.73 3.93
N PRO A 116 18.15 -10.15 4.59
CA PRO A 116 18.47 -11.57 4.74
C PRO A 116 17.35 -12.37 5.40
N GLN A 117 16.71 -11.83 6.44
CA GLN A 117 15.62 -12.49 7.14
C GLN A 117 14.39 -12.64 6.24
N LEU A 118 14.05 -11.59 5.45
CA LEU A 118 12.95 -11.66 4.48
C LEU A 118 13.21 -12.74 3.42
N ILE A 119 14.43 -12.81 2.90
CA ILE A 119 14.83 -13.82 1.89
C ILE A 119 14.74 -15.23 2.48
N GLU A 120 15.24 -15.44 3.69
CA GLU A 120 15.26 -16.75 4.35
C GLU A 120 13.84 -17.32 4.51
N GLU A 121 12.88 -16.52 4.96
CA GLU A 121 11.50 -16.99 5.16
C GLU A 121 10.84 -17.43 3.86
N ILE A 122 11.18 -16.81 2.73
CA ILE A 122 10.67 -17.19 1.41
C ILE A 122 11.42 -18.42 0.86
N LYS A 123 12.77 -18.42 0.89
CA LYS A 123 13.58 -19.51 0.34
C LYS A 123 13.37 -20.85 1.06
N THR A 124 13.09 -20.83 2.35
CA THR A 124 12.75 -22.05 3.11
C THR A 124 11.39 -22.63 2.74
N SER A 125 10.63 -21.98 1.83
CA SER A 125 9.29 -22.37 1.39
C SER A 125 8.26 -22.52 2.52
N LYS A 126 8.54 -21.93 3.67
CA LYS A 126 7.58 -21.91 4.79
C LYS A 126 6.48 -20.91 4.55
N TYR A 127 6.83 -19.78 3.93
CA TYR A 127 5.94 -18.67 3.70
C TYR A 127 6.02 -18.21 2.24
N ASP A 128 4.90 -17.72 1.76
CA ASP A 128 4.76 -17.16 0.42
C ASP A 128 5.04 -15.66 0.40
N ILE A 129 4.81 -15.00 1.53
CA ILE A 129 5.03 -13.56 1.74
C ILE A 129 5.69 -13.34 3.10
N ALA A 130 6.75 -12.54 3.15
CA ALA A 130 7.40 -12.07 4.37
C ALA A 130 7.30 -10.55 4.44
N ILE A 131 6.76 -10.01 5.52
CA ILE A 131 6.52 -8.57 5.72
C ILE A 131 7.43 -8.06 6.83
N ALA A 132 8.27 -7.06 6.55
CA ALA A 132 8.88 -6.28 7.60
C ALA A 132 7.79 -5.40 8.23
N SER A 133 7.44 -5.72 9.48
CA SER A 133 6.26 -5.17 10.17
C SER A 133 6.68 -4.23 11.30
N ARG A 134 6.09 -3.04 11.32
CA ARG A 134 6.24 -2.03 12.37
C ARG A 134 5.33 -2.29 13.55
N TYR A 135 4.35 -3.17 13.40
CA TYR A 135 3.23 -3.33 14.33
C TYR A 135 3.08 -4.75 14.87
N THR A 136 3.94 -5.67 14.48
CA THR A 136 4.05 -6.97 15.14
C THR A 136 4.85 -6.85 16.43
N GLU A 137 4.82 -7.84 17.29
CA GLU A 137 5.57 -7.86 18.55
C GLU A 137 7.08 -7.66 18.27
N GLY A 138 7.69 -6.68 18.94
CA GLY A 138 9.08 -6.26 18.70
C GLY A 138 9.26 -5.23 17.58
N GLY A 139 8.20 -4.86 16.86
CA GLY A 139 8.25 -3.78 15.86
C GLY A 139 8.02 -2.41 16.49
N GLU A 140 8.67 -1.37 15.95
CA GLU A 140 8.59 -0.01 16.48
C GLU A 140 8.49 1.05 15.37
N VAL A 141 7.92 2.20 15.74
CA VAL A 141 7.87 3.40 14.87
C VAL A 141 8.42 4.59 15.62
N ASN A 142 9.58 5.07 15.18
CA ASN A 142 10.26 6.24 15.71
C ASN A 142 10.07 7.47 14.82
N GLY A 143 9.92 8.65 15.43
CA GLY A 143 9.83 9.94 14.73
C GLY A 143 8.43 10.35 14.24
N TRP A 144 7.41 9.49 14.29
CA TRP A 144 6.06 9.87 13.85
C TRP A 144 5.29 10.68 14.90
N SER A 145 4.61 11.72 14.42
CA SER A 145 3.63 12.44 15.23
C SER A 145 2.46 11.54 15.63
N THR A 146 1.81 11.87 16.75
CA THR A 146 0.59 11.16 17.23
C THR A 146 -0.51 11.14 16.16
N LYS A 147 -0.69 12.24 15.42
CA LYS A 147 -1.63 12.34 14.29
C LYS A 147 -1.33 11.32 13.21
N ARG A 148 -0.06 11.16 12.80
CA ARG A 148 0.37 10.19 11.78
C ARG A 148 0.17 8.75 12.25
N LYS A 149 0.48 8.46 13.53
CA LYS A 149 0.21 7.15 14.15
C LYS A 149 -1.28 6.80 14.15
N LEU A 150 -2.14 7.77 14.49
CA LEU A 150 -3.60 7.57 14.49
C LEU A 150 -4.13 7.32 13.07
N ILE A 151 -3.72 8.10 12.08
CA ILE A 151 -4.09 7.90 10.67
C ILE A 151 -3.69 6.50 10.19
N SER A 152 -2.45 6.08 10.47
CA SER A 152 -1.97 4.75 10.08
C SER A 152 -2.75 3.63 10.76
N LYS A 153 -3.08 3.78 12.06
CA LYS A 153 -3.90 2.81 12.80
C LYS A 153 -5.33 2.71 12.25
N THR A 154 -5.93 3.84 11.90
CA THR A 154 -7.28 3.89 11.29
C THR A 154 -7.27 3.23 9.91
N ALA A 155 -6.29 3.56 9.07
CA ALA A 155 -6.15 2.96 7.74
C ALA A 155 -5.96 1.43 7.82
N LYS A 156 -5.13 0.94 8.76
CA LYS A 156 -4.99 -0.49 9.07
C LYS A 156 -6.34 -1.11 9.49
N GLY A 157 -7.09 -0.44 10.37
CA GLY A 157 -8.41 -0.90 10.80
C GLY A 157 -9.39 -1.05 9.64
N ILE A 158 -9.42 -0.10 8.72
CA ILE A 158 -10.23 -0.13 7.50
C ILE A 158 -9.82 -1.29 6.58
N ALA A 159 -8.53 -1.51 6.36
CA ALA A 159 -8.02 -2.63 5.56
C ALA A 159 -8.42 -3.98 6.17
N LYS A 160 -8.21 -4.14 7.49
CA LYS A 160 -8.54 -5.37 8.21
C LYS A 160 -10.04 -5.68 8.16
N ALA A 161 -10.87 -4.69 8.46
CA ALA A 161 -12.32 -4.87 8.52
C ALA A 161 -12.96 -4.97 7.13
N GLY A 162 -12.49 -4.17 6.16
CA GLY A 162 -13.06 -4.13 4.80
C GLY A 162 -12.58 -5.23 3.87
N LEU A 163 -11.30 -5.62 3.96
CA LEU A 163 -10.67 -6.53 3.02
C LEU A 163 -10.37 -7.92 3.62
N GLY A 164 -10.56 -8.07 4.93
CA GLY A 164 -10.30 -9.33 5.65
C GLY A 164 -8.82 -9.69 5.72
N VAL A 165 -7.94 -8.70 5.68
CA VAL A 165 -6.49 -8.85 5.85
C VAL A 165 -6.17 -8.91 7.34
N ASN A 166 -5.48 -9.95 7.79
CA ASN A 166 -5.23 -10.20 9.23
C ASN A 166 -3.88 -9.69 9.71
N GLU A 167 -2.99 -9.36 8.80
CA GLU A 167 -1.61 -8.93 9.05
C GLU A 167 -1.57 -7.65 9.88
N SER A 168 -0.53 -7.51 10.71
CA SER A 168 -0.34 -6.35 11.58
C SER A 168 0.05 -5.11 10.78
N ASP A 169 0.81 -5.27 9.68
CA ASP A 169 1.26 -4.18 8.83
C ASP A 169 0.98 -4.42 7.33
N PRO A 170 -0.30 -4.46 6.91
CA PRO A 170 -0.66 -4.76 5.52
C PRO A 170 -0.30 -3.65 4.54
N MET A 171 0.23 -2.53 5.03
CA MET A 171 0.61 -1.37 4.24
C MET A 171 2.12 -1.09 4.30
N SER A 172 2.91 -2.07 4.77
CA SER A 172 4.36 -1.94 4.73
C SER A 172 4.85 -1.78 3.29
N GLY A 173 5.82 -0.90 3.08
CA GLY A 173 6.58 -0.79 1.82
C GLY A 173 7.77 -1.73 1.77
N PHE A 174 8.03 -2.50 2.85
CA PHE A 174 9.16 -3.39 2.97
C PHE A 174 8.68 -4.83 3.16
N PHE A 175 8.77 -5.63 2.11
CA PHE A 175 8.29 -7.00 2.12
C PHE A 175 8.99 -7.83 1.04
N ALA A 176 8.92 -9.15 1.20
CA ALA A 176 9.37 -10.12 0.19
C ALA A 176 8.26 -11.11 -0.13
N PHE A 177 8.31 -11.72 -1.30
CA PHE A 177 7.37 -12.75 -1.70
C PHE A 177 7.97 -13.68 -2.76
N ASN A 178 7.40 -14.88 -2.88
CA ASN A 178 7.69 -15.80 -3.99
C ASN A 178 6.97 -15.29 -5.25
N ARG A 179 7.71 -15.12 -6.34
CA ARG A 179 7.17 -14.60 -7.61
C ARG A 179 5.96 -15.39 -8.12
N ASN A 180 5.94 -16.69 -7.89
CA ASN A 180 4.88 -17.57 -8.38
C ASN A 180 3.48 -17.23 -7.84
N ILE A 181 3.41 -16.56 -6.68
CA ILE A 181 2.10 -16.12 -6.14
C ILE A 181 1.39 -15.07 -7.00
N LEU A 182 2.12 -14.44 -7.91
CA LEU A 182 1.57 -13.41 -8.82
C LEU A 182 1.03 -14.00 -10.12
N GLU A 183 1.27 -15.29 -10.38
CA GLU A 183 0.84 -15.93 -11.63
C GLU A 183 -0.67 -15.86 -11.81
N GLY A 184 -1.09 -15.43 -13.01
CA GLY A 184 -2.50 -15.28 -13.36
C GLY A 184 -3.22 -14.10 -12.70
N ILE A 185 -2.53 -13.31 -11.87
CA ILE A 185 -3.12 -12.16 -11.20
C ILE A 185 -2.86 -10.88 -12.01
N LYS A 186 -3.95 -10.17 -12.33
CA LYS A 186 -3.85 -8.82 -12.91
C LYS A 186 -3.80 -7.79 -11.78
N PHE A 187 -2.76 -6.98 -11.78
CA PHE A 187 -2.60 -5.86 -10.87
C PHE A 187 -3.08 -4.57 -11.52
N ASP A 188 -3.81 -3.78 -10.77
CA ASP A 188 -4.37 -2.52 -11.27
C ASP A 188 -3.44 -1.33 -11.06
N ALA A 189 -2.31 -1.52 -10.35
CA ALA A 189 -1.31 -0.50 -10.03
C ALA A 189 -1.90 0.79 -9.43
N ILE A 190 -3.02 0.67 -8.71
CA ILE A 190 -3.72 1.83 -8.17
C ILE A 190 -3.24 2.14 -6.77
N GLY A 191 -2.70 3.34 -6.61
CA GLY A 191 -2.33 3.88 -5.31
C GLY A 191 -0.92 3.49 -4.85
N TYR A 192 -0.70 3.64 -3.52
CA TYR A 192 0.62 3.56 -2.89
C TYR A 192 0.86 2.25 -2.12
N LYS A 193 -0.04 1.25 -2.24
CA LYS A 193 -0.07 0.10 -1.32
C LYS A 193 -0.08 -1.22 -2.07
N MET A 194 1.03 -1.50 -2.74
CA MET A 194 1.22 -2.73 -3.51
C MET A 194 1.05 -3.98 -2.65
N LEU A 195 1.60 -4.00 -1.42
CA LEU A 195 1.45 -5.12 -0.51
C LEU A 195 -0.02 -5.43 -0.20
N LEU A 196 -0.84 -4.41 0.06
CA LEU A 196 -2.27 -4.61 0.33
C LEU A 196 -2.98 -5.27 -0.86
N GLU A 197 -2.64 -4.86 -2.08
CA GLU A 197 -3.19 -5.46 -3.30
C GLU A 197 -2.76 -6.92 -3.45
N ILE A 198 -1.49 -7.23 -3.18
CA ILE A 198 -0.97 -8.60 -3.17
C ILE A 198 -1.74 -9.43 -2.15
N LEU A 199 -1.82 -9.02 -0.88
CA LEU A 199 -2.50 -9.77 0.20
C LEU A 199 -3.98 -10.07 -0.12
N VAL A 200 -4.68 -9.13 -0.75
CA VAL A 200 -6.09 -9.31 -1.13
C VAL A 200 -6.23 -10.26 -2.31
N LYS A 201 -5.35 -10.16 -3.30
CA LYS A 201 -5.46 -10.94 -4.55
C LYS A 201 -4.87 -12.34 -4.43
N THR A 202 -3.90 -12.56 -3.53
CA THR A 202 -3.26 -13.86 -3.26
C THR A 202 -3.89 -14.56 -2.05
N LYS A 203 -5.22 -14.70 -2.02
CA LYS A 203 -5.92 -15.33 -0.90
C LYS A 203 -5.39 -16.74 -0.62
N GLY A 204 -5.02 -16.98 0.65
CA GLY A 204 -4.49 -18.27 1.09
C GLY A 204 -2.97 -18.34 1.11
N ALA A 205 -2.25 -17.33 0.63
CA ALA A 205 -0.80 -17.23 0.79
C ALA A 205 -0.43 -17.22 2.28
N LYS A 206 0.62 -17.97 2.63
CA LYS A 206 1.15 -18.02 4.00
C LYS A 206 2.02 -16.79 4.23
N VAL A 207 1.69 -16.00 5.25
CA VAL A 207 2.37 -14.73 5.55
C VAL A 207 3.15 -14.82 6.85
N LYS A 208 4.38 -14.34 6.84
CA LYS A 208 5.22 -14.11 8.01
C LYS A 208 5.44 -12.62 8.23
N GLU A 209 5.31 -12.16 9.47
CA GLU A 209 5.70 -10.80 9.84
C GLU A 209 7.01 -10.83 10.63
N ILE A 210 7.97 -10.01 10.22
CA ILE A 210 9.29 -9.83 10.84
C ILE A 210 9.32 -8.45 11.48
N PRO A 211 9.56 -8.35 12.79
CA PRO A 211 9.60 -7.05 13.45
C PRO A 211 10.81 -6.23 13.00
N TYR A 212 10.59 -4.92 12.81
CA TYR A 212 11.69 -3.98 12.64
C TYR A 212 11.34 -2.60 13.20
N THR A 213 12.38 -1.82 13.49
CA THR A 213 12.22 -0.42 13.89
C THR A 213 12.22 0.48 12.66
N PHE A 214 11.09 1.09 12.39
CA PHE A 214 10.96 2.15 11.39
C PHE A 214 11.47 3.46 11.97
N THR A 215 12.43 4.08 11.32
CA THR A 215 12.88 5.44 11.65
C THR A 215 12.45 6.39 10.55
N ASP A 216 11.78 7.49 10.91
CA ASP A 216 11.35 8.47 9.90
C ASP A 216 12.57 9.10 9.22
N ARG A 217 12.40 9.54 7.99
CA ARG A 217 13.46 10.12 7.16
C ARG A 217 14.17 11.25 7.90
N THR A 218 15.48 11.26 7.85
CA THR A 218 16.29 12.38 8.35
C THR A 218 16.38 13.50 7.31
N ARG A 219 16.12 13.20 6.03
CA ARG A 219 16.16 14.14 4.89
C ARG A 219 14.94 13.93 4.00
N GLY A 220 14.39 15.03 3.47
CA GLY A 220 13.20 15.02 2.60
C GLY A 220 11.88 15.24 3.36
N SER A 221 10.83 15.66 2.66
CA SER A 221 9.49 15.90 3.23
C SER A 221 8.55 14.72 2.99
N SER A 222 7.83 14.32 4.04
CA SER A 222 6.75 13.32 3.92
C SER A 222 5.57 13.89 3.15
N LYS A 223 5.19 13.27 2.03
CA LYS A 223 4.08 13.69 1.16
C LYS A 223 2.74 13.09 1.60
N LEU A 224 2.37 13.21 2.88
CA LEU A 224 1.02 12.89 3.32
C LEU A 224 0.10 14.09 3.03
N ASP A 225 -0.44 14.13 1.82
CA ASP A 225 -1.46 15.10 1.42
C ASP A 225 -2.86 14.47 1.49
N SER A 226 -3.89 15.31 1.56
CA SER A 226 -5.30 14.91 1.56
C SER A 226 -5.68 14.08 0.33
N SER A 227 -5.04 14.32 -0.82
CA SER A 227 -5.16 13.51 -2.04
C SER A 227 -4.76 12.05 -1.81
N THR A 228 -3.71 11.80 -1.03
CA THR A 228 -3.22 10.46 -0.69
C THR A 228 -4.25 9.64 0.10
N MET A 229 -4.99 10.30 0.99
CA MET A 229 -6.05 9.65 1.76
C MET A 229 -7.23 9.27 0.86
N PHE A 230 -7.60 10.13 -0.09
CA PHE A 230 -8.68 9.86 -1.05
C PHE A 230 -8.32 8.69 -1.97
N ASP A 231 -7.10 8.65 -2.49
CA ASP A 231 -6.58 7.56 -3.31
C ASP A 231 -6.53 6.24 -2.52
N TYR A 232 -6.22 6.30 -1.23
CA TYR A 232 -6.29 5.13 -0.35
C TYR A 232 -7.70 4.57 -0.23
N VAL A 233 -8.69 5.41 0.06
CA VAL A 233 -10.11 5.00 0.15
C VAL A 233 -10.59 4.41 -1.17
N LYS A 234 -10.25 5.04 -2.30
CA LYS A 234 -10.57 4.54 -3.65
C LYS A 234 -9.93 3.17 -3.92
N SER A 235 -8.68 2.97 -3.50
CA SER A 235 -7.98 1.69 -3.63
C SER A 235 -8.65 0.60 -2.80
N VAL A 236 -8.98 0.88 -1.53
CA VAL A 236 -9.69 -0.05 -0.66
C VAL A 236 -11.05 -0.43 -1.24
N TRP A 237 -11.81 0.55 -1.75
CA TRP A 237 -13.11 0.29 -2.37
C TRP A 237 -13.00 -0.57 -3.65
N LYS A 238 -11.98 -0.35 -4.47
CA LYS A 238 -11.73 -1.15 -5.66
C LYS A 238 -11.35 -2.59 -5.31
N LEU A 239 -10.48 -2.78 -4.31
CA LEU A 239 -10.11 -4.11 -3.81
C LEU A 239 -11.29 -4.83 -3.15
N TYR A 240 -12.15 -4.11 -2.45
CA TYR A 240 -13.40 -4.64 -1.90
C TYR A 240 -14.31 -5.17 -3.03
N ARG A 241 -14.49 -4.39 -4.09
CA ARG A 241 -15.26 -4.84 -5.26
C ARG A 241 -14.64 -6.07 -5.94
N TYR A 242 -13.31 -6.10 -6.08
CA TYR A 242 -12.62 -7.26 -6.63
C TYR A 242 -12.90 -8.54 -5.85
N GLY A 243 -12.87 -8.49 -4.52
CA GLY A 243 -13.21 -9.63 -3.67
C GLY A 243 -14.66 -10.10 -3.80
N HIS A 244 -15.58 -9.22 -4.21
CA HIS A 244 -16.99 -9.54 -4.40
C HIS A 244 -17.31 -10.09 -5.81
N THR A 245 -16.58 -9.67 -6.83
CA THR A 245 -16.78 -10.14 -8.22
C THR A 245 -16.10 -11.48 -8.48
N ALA A 246 -14.99 -11.76 -7.83
CA ALA A 246 -14.38 -13.08 -7.83
C ALA A 246 -15.22 -13.99 -6.90
N LYS A 247 -16.26 -14.66 -7.38
CA LYS A 247 -17.18 -15.58 -6.69
C LYS A 247 -16.53 -16.50 -5.63
N VAL A 248 -15.85 -15.93 -4.65
CA VAL A 248 -15.39 -16.59 -3.46
C VAL A 248 -16.51 -16.44 -2.46
N SER A 249 -17.13 -17.54 -2.05
CA SER A 249 -18.16 -17.60 -1.01
C SER A 249 -17.59 -16.99 0.28
N ASP A 250 -17.79 -15.69 0.44
CA ASP A 250 -17.26 -14.96 1.58
C ASP A 250 -18.20 -15.16 2.77
N THR A 251 -17.90 -16.17 3.58
CA THR A 251 -18.62 -16.49 4.85
C THR A 251 -18.24 -15.53 5.96
N ARG A 252 -17.43 -14.47 5.72
CA ARG A 252 -16.94 -13.58 6.77
C ARG A 252 -18.01 -12.62 7.25
N THR A 253 -18.40 -12.79 8.51
CA THR A 253 -19.37 -11.97 9.24
C THR A 253 -18.99 -10.47 9.25
N SER A 254 -17.69 -10.13 9.22
CA SER A 254 -17.19 -8.77 9.26
C SER A 254 -17.47 -7.97 8.00
N VAL A 255 -17.40 -8.58 6.81
CA VAL A 255 -17.68 -7.90 5.52
C VAL A 255 -19.17 -7.55 5.41
N ARG A 256 -20.05 -8.47 5.85
CA ARG A 256 -21.50 -8.22 5.94
C ARG A 256 -21.81 -7.11 6.94
N PHE A 257 -21.11 -7.07 8.05
CA PHE A 257 -21.30 -6.03 9.07
C PHE A 257 -20.93 -4.64 8.55
N ILE A 258 -19.78 -4.47 7.88
CA ILE A 258 -19.35 -3.18 7.33
C ILE A 258 -20.22 -2.71 6.20
N SER A 259 -20.66 -3.61 5.31
CA SER A 259 -21.64 -3.28 4.27
C SER A 259 -22.95 -2.78 4.89
N LYS A 260 -23.45 -3.44 5.94
CA LYS A 260 -24.64 -3.01 6.67
C LYS A 260 -24.42 -1.70 7.42
N ALA A 261 -23.27 -1.54 8.09
CA ALA A 261 -22.93 -0.31 8.79
C ALA A 261 -22.77 0.87 7.80
N GLY A 262 -22.08 0.66 6.68
CA GLY A 262 -21.97 1.68 5.63
C GLY A 262 -23.32 2.14 5.09
N ARG A 263 -24.24 1.19 4.82
CA ARG A 263 -25.61 1.51 4.42
C ARG A 263 -26.35 2.27 5.50
N PHE A 264 -26.25 1.82 6.74
CA PHE A 264 -26.91 2.47 7.88
C PHE A 264 -26.45 3.92 8.05
N TYR A 265 -25.13 4.18 8.01
CA TYR A 265 -24.61 5.54 8.11
C TYR A 265 -24.95 6.40 6.90
N THR A 266 -24.96 5.84 5.68
CA THR A 266 -25.37 6.61 4.48
C THR A 266 -26.84 6.99 4.54
N VAL A 267 -27.71 6.06 4.92
CA VAL A 267 -29.14 6.34 5.11
C VAL A 267 -29.36 7.32 6.27
N GLY A 268 -28.62 7.19 7.37
CA GLY A 268 -28.69 8.13 8.49
C GLY A 268 -28.28 9.56 8.09
N ALA A 269 -27.17 9.69 7.36
CA ALA A 269 -26.70 10.99 6.85
C ALA A 269 -27.69 11.63 5.86
N SER A 270 -28.29 10.81 4.96
CA SER A 270 -29.34 11.32 4.06
C SER A 270 -30.57 11.78 4.81
N GLY A 271 -30.94 11.09 5.89
CA GLY A 271 -32.04 11.52 6.75
C GLY A 271 -31.78 12.84 7.47
N LEU A 272 -30.56 13.08 7.94
CA LEU A 272 -30.18 14.38 8.53
C LEU A 272 -30.30 15.51 7.50
N LEU A 273 -29.88 15.26 6.27
CA LEU A 273 -29.98 16.23 5.18
C LEU A 273 -31.44 16.53 4.84
N VAL A 274 -32.28 15.49 4.73
CA VAL A 274 -33.72 15.62 4.49
C VAL A 274 -34.39 16.41 5.62
N ASN A 275 -34.08 16.07 6.88
CA ASN A 275 -34.62 16.81 8.04
C ASN A 275 -34.25 18.30 7.99
N TYR A 276 -32.96 18.59 7.72
CA TYR A 276 -32.50 19.99 7.62
C TYR A 276 -33.20 20.77 6.51
N LEU A 277 -33.26 20.19 5.30
CA LEU A 277 -33.91 20.84 4.15
C LEU A 277 -35.41 21.05 4.37
N VAL A 278 -36.11 20.06 4.91
CA VAL A 278 -37.56 20.17 5.21
C VAL A 278 -37.79 21.20 6.32
N SER A 279 -36.98 21.18 7.38
CA SER A 279 -37.12 22.18 8.46
C SER A 279 -36.92 23.61 7.95
N LEU A 280 -35.95 23.80 7.05
CA LEU A 280 -35.64 25.10 6.44
C LEU A 280 -36.80 25.59 5.53
N LEU A 281 -37.37 24.68 4.72
CA LEU A 281 -38.54 24.98 3.88
C LEU A 281 -39.74 25.39 4.67
N PHE A 282 -40.03 24.73 5.78
CA PHE A 282 -41.18 25.02 6.59
C PHE A 282 -40.98 26.22 7.53
N ALA A 283 -39.74 26.47 7.99
CA ALA A 283 -39.44 27.59 8.87
C ALA A 283 -39.39 28.96 8.13
N ASP A 284 -38.69 29.01 6.97
CA ASP A 284 -38.33 30.27 6.33
C ASP A 284 -38.96 30.52 4.96
N ALA A 285 -39.31 29.48 4.17
CA ALA A 285 -39.57 29.67 2.75
C ALA A 285 -41.08 29.67 2.36
N ILE A 286 -41.96 28.95 3.07
CA ILE A 286 -43.34 28.72 2.60
C ILE A 286 -44.43 29.06 3.60
N ILE A 287 -44.28 28.81 4.91
CA ILE A 287 -45.44 28.81 5.84
C ILE A 287 -45.15 29.57 7.15
N ASN A 288 -43.99 30.10 7.39
CA ASN A 288 -43.59 30.81 8.62
C ASN A 288 -43.99 30.04 9.91
N PHE A 289 -43.86 28.73 9.87
CA PHE A 289 -44.15 27.87 11.02
C PHE A 289 -43.13 28.11 12.13
N TRP A 290 -43.63 28.06 13.37
CA TRP A 290 -42.73 28.07 14.52
C TRP A 290 -41.70 26.94 14.41
N TYR A 291 -40.42 27.24 14.62
CA TYR A 291 -39.25 26.35 14.39
C TYR A 291 -39.43 24.90 14.92
N ILE A 292 -40.12 24.75 16.09
CA ILE A 292 -40.38 23.43 16.69
C ILE A 292 -41.27 22.56 15.79
N HIS A 293 -42.35 23.13 15.22
CA HIS A 293 -43.26 22.38 14.34
C HIS A 293 -42.60 22.01 13.02
N ALA A 294 -41.82 22.92 12.44
CA ALA A 294 -41.05 22.66 11.23
C ALA A 294 -40.04 21.50 11.44
N THR A 295 -39.34 21.48 12.59
CA THR A 295 -38.41 20.44 12.96
C THR A 295 -39.10 19.08 13.18
N MET A 296 -40.27 19.04 13.81
CA MET A 296 -41.06 17.83 13.99
C MET A 296 -41.51 17.22 12.66
N ILE A 297 -41.96 18.05 11.72
CA ILE A 297 -42.29 17.60 10.36
C ILE A 297 -41.06 17.06 9.64
N GLY A 298 -39.91 17.74 9.72
CA GLY A 298 -38.65 17.33 9.15
C GLY A 298 -38.18 15.95 9.70
N ILE A 299 -38.32 15.74 11.00
CA ILE A 299 -38.01 14.45 11.64
C ILE A 299 -38.92 13.32 11.09
N ALA A 300 -40.22 13.56 11.04
CA ALA A 300 -41.18 12.56 10.55
C ALA A 300 -40.92 12.17 9.09
N ILE A 301 -40.63 13.12 8.20
CA ILE A 301 -40.30 12.88 6.81
C ILE A 301 -38.95 12.17 6.69
N SER A 302 -37.96 12.56 7.46
CA SER A 302 -36.64 11.93 7.52
C SER A 302 -36.72 10.46 7.95
N MET A 303 -37.52 10.18 9.01
CA MET A 303 -37.75 8.80 9.48
C MET A 303 -38.41 7.94 8.40
N SER A 304 -39.41 8.47 7.71
CA SER A 304 -40.09 7.77 6.63
C SER A 304 -39.15 7.51 5.45
N SER A 305 -38.35 8.48 5.05
CA SER A 305 -37.32 8.36 4.02
C SER A 305 -36.30 7.29 4.38
N ASN A 306 -35.77 7.32 5.61
CA ASN A 306 -34.81 6.34 6.09
C ASN A 306 -35.39 4.92 6.13
N PHE A 307 -36.66 4.78 6.52
CA PHE A 307 -37.33 3.48 6.53
C PHE A 307 -37.46 2.90 5.09
N ILE A 308 -37.88 3.74 4.14
CA ILE A 308 -38.01 3.34 2.73
C ILE A 308 -36.65 2.95 2.14
N LEU A 309 -35.64 3.80 2.35
CA LEU A 309 -34.27 3.53 1.85
C LEU A 309 -33.66 2.25 2.43
N ASN A 310 -33.87 1.98 3.72
CA ASN A 310 -33.41 0.74 4.33
C ASN A 310 -34.14 -0.51 3.84
N LYS A 311 -35.37 -0.36 3.32
CA LYS A 311 -36.15 -1.49 2.77
C LYS A 311 -35.81 -1.80 1.31
N ILE A 312 -35.42 -0.78 0.54
CA ILE A 312 -35.09 -0.90 -0.89
C ILE A 312 -33.62 -1.32 -1.10
N TRP A 313 -32.75 -0.95 -0.18
CA TRP A 313 -31.31 -1.23 -0.19
C TRP A 313 -30.95 -2.41 0.69
#